data_31543e99bd26b8b99bc1fb32fb0c3a4f
#
_entry.id   31543e99bd26b8b99bc1fb32fb0c3a4f
#
_cell.length_a   1.000
_cell.length_b   1.000
_cell.length_c   1.000
_cell.angle_alpha   90.00
_cell.angle_beta   90.00
_cell.angle_gamma   90.00
#
_symmetry.space_group_name_H-M   'P 1'
#
loop_
_entity.id
_entity.type
_entity.pdbx_description
1 polymer ?
#
loop_
_entity_poly.entity_id
_entity_poly.type
_entity_poly.pdbx_seq_one_letter_code
_entity_poly.pdbx_strand_id
1 'polypeptide(L)'
;MPKLTPQMFTFLNDPPVEETLYDLYDATLKQSKRMFLHFLPKIHQLLGKGIDWRTEDEGFYADKYIPITPQQGEFLYMQALASGARNIVEFGTSYGISTLYLATAAKRNGGRVITCEYVPHKAEAARKNFERAGLADYIELREGDALKTLQDLDFSPDFVLLDGWPDLV
;
A
#
# COMPACT_ATOMS: atom_id res chain seq x y z
N MET A 1 -3.98 -19.65 1.05
CA MET A 1 -4.67 -18.36 0.83
C MET A 1 -5.88 -18.61 -0.05
N PRO A 2 -7.04 -17.98 0.19
CA PRO A 2 -8.17 -18.07 -0.72
C PRO A 2 -7.74 -17.59 -2.12
N LYS A 3 -8.37 -18.16 -3.15
CA LYS A 3 -8.08 -17.80 -4.53
C LYS A 3 -8.52 -16.33 -4.75
N LEU A 4 -7.63 -15.50 -5.30
CA LEU A 4 -7.96 -14.13 -5.67
C LEU A 4 -9.10 -14.12 -6.70
N THR A 5 -10.16 -13.36 -6.43
CA THR A 5 -11.29 -13.18 -7.34
C THR A 5 -11.72 -11.71 -7.34
N PRO A 6 -12.26 -11.17 -8.47
CA PRO A 6 -12.74 -9.80 -8.52
C PRO A 6 -13.80 -9.48 -7.44
N GLN A 7 -14.63 -10.47 -7.09
CA GLN A 7 -15.69 -10.33 -6.09
C GLN A 7 -15.19 -9.93 -4.70
N MET A 8 -13.90 -10.14 -4.41
CA MET A 8 -13.31 -9.75 -3.12
C MET A 8 -13.28 -8.24 -2.87
N PHE A 9 -13.47 -7.42 -3.90
CA PHE A 9 -13.38 -5.96 -3.83
C PHE A 9 -14.71 -5.24 -4.04
N THR A 10 -15.79 -5.96 -4.39
CA THR A 10 -17.11 -5.37 -4.72
C THR A 10 -17.76 -4.59 -3.57
N PHE A 11 -17.32 -4.78 -2.34
CA PHE A 11 -17.76 -3.99 -1.19
C PHE A 11 -17.36 -2.50 -1.30
N LEU A 12 -16.33 -2.19 -2.10
CA LEU A 12 -15.93 -0.82 -2.38
C LEU A 12 -16.94 -0.07 -3.23
N ASN A 13 -17.75 -0.77 -4.01
CA ASN A 13 -18.75 -0.19 -4.92
C ASN A 13 -18.18 0.97 -5.76
N ASP A 14 -16.99 0.73 -6.32
CA ASP A 14 -16.23 1.64 -7.19
C ASP A 14 -15.43 0.79 -8.20
N PRO A 15 -16.03 0.44 -9.37
CA PRO A 15 -15.44 -0.51 -10.29
C PRO A 15 -14.01 -0.19 -10.75
N PRO A 16 -13.63 1.07 -11.05
CA PRO A 16 -12.23 1.39 -11.38
C PRO A 16 -11.24 1.05 -10.26
N VAL A 17 -11.61 1.26 -9.00
CA VAL A 17 -10.80 0.91 -7.83
C VAL A 17 -10.69 -0.61 -7.70
N GLU A 18 -11.80 -1.32 -7.80
CA GLU A 18 -11.90 -2.78 -7.69
C GLU A 18 -11.01 -3.48 -8.73
N GLU A 19 -11.08 -3.03 -9.99
CA GLU A 19 -10.25 -3.54 -11.08
C GLU A 19 -8.76 -3.26 -10.85
N THR A 20 -8.44 -2.03 -10.43
CA THR A 20 -7.04 -1.65 -10.15
C THR A 20 -6.45 -2.49 -9.01
N LEU A 21 -7.20 -2.67 -7.92
CA LEU A 21 -6.78 -3.51 -6.80
C LEU A 21 -6.60 -4.98 -7.21
N TYR A 22 -7.55 -5.52 -7.98
CA TYR A 22 -7.43 -6.90 -8.48
C TYR A 22 -6.15 -7.12 -9.25
N ASP A 23 -5.80 -6.23 -10.18
CA ASP A 23 -4.60 -6.34 -10.99
C ASP A 23 -3.31 -6.18 -10.16
N LEU A 24 -3.30 -5.29 -9.16
CA LEU A 24 -2.18 -5.11 -8.25
C LEU A 24 -1.94 -6.35 -7.39
N TYR A 25 -3.00 -6.97 -6.87
CA TYR A 25 -2.87 -8.23 -6.14
C TYR A 25 -2.48 -9.40 -7.04
N ASP A 26 -2.97 -9.47 -8.28
CA ASP A 26 -2.55 -10.47 -9.24
C ASP A 26 -1.05 -10.34 -9.59
N ALA A 27 -0.56 -9.11 -9.80
CA ALA A 27 0.86 -8.82 -9.96
C ALA A 27 1.69 -9.29 -8.75
N THR A 28 1.20 -9.03 -7.55
CA THR A 28 1.81 -9.49 -6.29
C THR A 28 1.91 -11.02 -6.23
N LEU A 29 0.84 -11.73 -6.59
CA LEU A 29 0.85 -13.20 -6.61
C LEU A 29 1.85 -13.77 -7.63
N LYS A 30 1.96 -13.13 -8.79
CA LYS A 30 2.96 -13.49 -9.81
C LYS A 30 4.39 -13.26 -9.29
N GLN A 31 4.62 -12.15 -8.58
CA GLN A 31 5.89 -11.88 -7.93
C GLN A 31 6.22 -12.91 -6.84
N SER A 32 5.25 -13.25 -5.98
CA SER A 32 5.44 -14.18 -4.87
C SER A 32 5.97 -15.54 -5.34
N LYS A 33 5.53 -16.02 -6.49
CA LYS A 33 6.05 -17.26 -7.10
C LYS A 33 7.54 -17.14 -7.45
N ARG A 34 7.97 -15.98 -7.98
CA ARG A 34 9.39 -15.73 -8.30
C ARG A 34 10.22 -15.59 -7.02
N MET A 35 9.69 -14.90 -6.01
CA MET A 35 10.34 -14.79 -4.70
C MET A 35 10.51 -16.15 -4.04
N PHE A 36 9.51 -17.02 -4.07
CA PHE A 36 9.63 -18.36 -3.54
C PHE A 36 10.80 -19.13 -4.16
N LEU A 37 10.95 -19.07 -5.49
CA LEU A 37 12.09 -19.69 -6.19
C LEU A 37 13.44 -19.09 -5.78
N HIS A 38 13.49 -17.78 -5.50
CA HIS A 38 14.71 -17.11 -5.03
C HIS A 38 15.11 -17.59 -3.63
N PHE A 39 14.14 -17.79 -2.73
CA PHE A 39 14.41 -18.25 -1.36
C PHE A 39 14.52 -19.77 -1.23
N LEU A 40 14.18 -20.54 -2.26
CA LEU A 40 14.25 -22.00 -2.22
C LEU A 40 15.63 -22.54 -1.77
N PRO A 41 16.78 -22.01 -2.24
CA PRO A 41 18.10 -22.44 -1.77
C PRO A 41 18.37 -22.10 -0.29
N LYS A 42 17.67 -21.10 0.27
CA LYS A 42 17.80 -20.64 1.66
C LYS A 42 16.83 -21.35 2.62
N ILE A 43 16.04 -22.32 2.14
CA ILE A 43 14.99 -23.00 2.91
C ILE A 43 15.53 -23.71 4.17
N HIS A 44 16.80 -24.15 4.13
CA HIS A 44 17.47 -24.74 5.30
C HIS A 44 17.65 -23.74 6.45
N GLN A 45 17.72 -22.44 6.16
CA GLN A 45 17.79 -21.38 7.18
C GLN A 45 16.43 -21.19 7.88
N LEU A 46 15.34 -21.37 7.14
CA LEU A 46 13.97 -21.35 7.67
C LEU A 46 13.72 -22.46 8.71
N LEU A 47 14.36 -23.63 8.52
CA LEU A 47 14.22 -24.77 9.43
C LEU A 47 15.10 -24.66 10.69
N GLY A 48 16.06 -23.71 10.72
CA GLY A 48 16.98 -23.51 11.83
C GLY A 48 16.65 -22.28 12.67
N LYS A 49 17.14 -21.11 12.27
CA LYS A 49 17.07 -19.84 13.02
C LYS A 49 16.03 -18.84 12.45
N GLY A 50 15.32 -19.19 11.39
CA GLY A 50 14.52 -18.26 10.62
C GLY A 50 15.36 -17.46 9.59
N ILE A 51 14.70 -16.82 8.64
CA ILE A 51 15.36 -15.85 7.75
C ILE A 51 15.41 -14.52 8.49
N ASP A 52 16.61 -14.00 8.68
CA ASP A 52 16.77 -12.62 9.14
C ASP A 52 16.56 -11.69 7.94
N TRP A 53 15.37 -11.13 7.84
CA TRP A 53 14.98 -10.22 6.77
C TRP A 53 15.82 -8.93 6.74
N ARG A 54 16.49 -8.59 7.85
CA ARG A 54 17.35 -7.41 7.96
C ARG A 54 18.69 -7.59 7.25
N THR A 55 19.07 -8.84 6.93
CA THR A 55 20.31 -9.14 6.21
C THR A 55 20.16 -9.17 4.69
N GLU A 56 18.93 -9.07 4.18
CA GLU A 56 18.72 -8.91 2.74
C GLU A 56 19.05 -7.47 2.34
N ASP A 57 19.68 -7.34 1.18
CA ASP A 57 20.03 -6.06 0.59
C ASP A 57 18.76 -5.17 0.45
N GLU A 58 18.80 -3.94 0.95
CA GLU A 58 17.71 -2.95 0.82
C GLU A 58 17.27 -2.80 -0.64
N GLY A 59 18.22 -2.89 -1.58
CA GLY A 59 17.95 -2.91 -3.01
C GLY A 59 17.07 -4.07 -3.47
N PHE A 60 17.07 -5.21 -2.74
CA PHE A 60 16.24 -6.36 -3.10
C PHE A 60 14.74 -6.08 -2.99
N TYR A 61 14.35 -5.26 -2.01
CA TYR A 61 12.93 -4.94 -1.78
C TYR A 61 12.47 -3.68 -2.52
N ALA A 62 13.40 -2.92 -3.09
CA ALA A 62 13.08 -1.65 -3.75
C ALA A 62 12.09 -1.80 -4.90
N ASP A 63 12.08 -2.92 -5.63
CA ASP A 63 11.18 -3.21 -6.75
C ASP A 63 10.06 -4.20 -6.40
N LYS A 64 9.91 -4.59 -5.11
CA LYS A 64 8.94 -5.61 -4.73
C LYS A 64 7.63 -5.00 -4.24
N TYR A 65 6.55 -5.72 -4.57
CA TYR A 65 5.25 -5.54 -3.94
C TYR A 65 5.30 -6.17 -2.54
N ILE A 66 5.04 -5.39 -1.52
CA ILE A 66 4.87 -5.85 -0.14
C ILE A 66 3.52 -5.29 0.32
N PRO A 67 2.41 -5.85 -0.18
CA PRO A 67 1.10 -5.29 0.10
C PRO A 67 0.53 -5.81 1.41
N ILE A 68 -0.37 -5.03 1.97
CA ILE A 68 -1.35 -5.53 2.93
C ILE A 68 -2.23 -6.59 2.25
N THR A 69 -2.81 -7.50 3.02
CA THR A 69 -3.79 -8.45 2.46
C THR A 69 -5.11 -7.77 2.09
N PRO A 70 -5.93 -8.35 1.19
CA PRO A 70 -7.27 -7.80 0.89
C PRO A 70 -8.14 -7.59 2.12
N GLN A 71 -8.07 -8.50 3.12
CA GLN A 71 -8.82 -8.39 4.37
C GLN A 71 -8.33 -7.23 5.24
N GLN A 72 -7.02 -6.97 5.28
CA GLN A 72 -6.47 -5.78 5.94
C GLN A 72 -6.91 -4.51 5.25
N GLY A 73 -6.93 -4.50 3.90
CA GLY A 73 -7.43 -3.38 3.11
C GLY A 73 -8.90 -3.08 3.37
N GLU A 74 -9.74 -4.12 3.38
CA GLU A 74 -11.16 -4.01 3.74
C GLU A 74 -11.32 -3.44 5.15
N PHE A 75 -10.55 -3.91 6.11
CA PHE A 75 -10.57 -3.40 7.47
C PHE A 75 -10.20 -1.92 7.56
N LEU A 76 -9.11 -1.50 6.88
CA LEU A 76 -8.69 -0.09 6.82
C LEU A 76 -9.78 0.79 6.20
N TYR A 77 -10.35 0.36 5.08
CA TYR A 77 -11.45 1.06 4.43
C TYR A 77 -12.64 1.24 5.38
N MET A 78 -13.09 0.16 6.02
CA MET A 78 -14.23 0.22 6.95
C MET A 78 -13.95 1.11 8.17
N GLN A 79 -12.74 1.06 8.73
CA GLN A 79 -12.36 1.92 9.87
C GLN A 79 -12.34 3.39 9.48
N ALA A 80 -11.70 3.73 8.35
CA ALA A 80 -11.64 5.10 7.86
C ALA A 80 -13.03 5.65 7.49
N LEU A 81 -13.87 4.81 6.86
CA LEU A 81 -15.24 5.18 6.51
C LEU A 81 -16.11 5.40 7.76
N ALA A 82 -16.09 4.45 8.69
CA ALA A 82 -16.94 4.48 9.89
C ALA A 82 -16.56 5.59 10.88
N SER A 83 -15.25 5.94 10.95
CA SER A 83 -14.79 7.07 11.77
C SER A 83 -15.11 8.43 11.15
N GLY A 84 -15.59 8.48 9.90
CA GLY A 84 -15.80 9.73 9.17
C GLY A 84 -14.51 10.45 8.81
N ALA A 85 -13.37 9.73 8.74
CA ALA A 85 -12.06 10.31 8.49
C ALA A 85 -12.00 11.05 7.15
N ARG A 86 -11.56 12.31 7.20
CA ARG A 86 -11.44 13.21 6.04
C ARG A 86 -9.99 13.57 5.75
N ASN A 87 -9.16 13.66 6.78
CA ASN A 87 -7.75 13.99 6.69
C ASN A 87 -6.93 12.74 7.04
N ILE A 88 -6.62 11.95 6.05
CA ILE A 88 -5.89 10.69 6.24
C ILE A 88 -4.43 10.89 5.90
N VAL A 89 -3.54 10.39 6.74
CA VAL A 89 -2.09 10.41 6.50
C VAL A 89 -1.56 8.98 6.49
N GLU A 90 -0.76 8.67 5.48
CA GLU A 90 -0.12 7.37 5.32
C GLU A 90 1.39 7.53 5.20
N PHE A 91 2.13 6.74 5.97
CA PHE A 91 3.56 6.54 5.79
C PHE A 91 3.80 5.22 5.09
N GLY A 92 4.33 5.28 3.85
CA GLY A 92 4.64 4.10 3.03
C GLY A 92 3.59 3.79 1.97
N THR A 93 3.62 4.52 0.86
CA THR A 93 2.71 4.33 -0.28
C THR A 93 2.96 3.03 -1.03
N SER A 94 4.24 2.68 -1.26
CA SER A 94 4.65 1.61 -2.17
C SER A 94 3.97 1.75 -3.54
N TYR A 95 3.24 0.76 -4.00
CA TYR A 95 2.46 0.80 -5.26
C TYR A 95 1.02 1.33 -5.07
N GLY A 96 0.67 1.78 -3.86
CA GLY A 96 -0.58 2.47 -3.54
C GLY A 96 -1.76 1.58 -3.17
N ILE A 97 -1.53 0.30 -2.81
CA ILE A 97 -2.65 -0.62 -2.51
C ILE A 97 -3.43 -0.15 -1.28
N SER A 98 -2.79 0.11 -0.15
CA SER A 98 -3.42 0.64 1.07
C SER A 98 -4.03 2.01 0.83
N THR A 99 -3.30 2.87 0.09
CA THR A 99 -3.75 4.22 -0.28
C THR A 99 -5.08 4.19 -1.04
N LEU A 100 -5.28 3.23 -1.97
CA LEU A 100 -6.54 3.11 -2.72
C LEU A 100 -7.74 2.81 -1.81
N TYR A 101 -7.58 1.95 -0.81
CA TYR A 101 -8.63 1.69 0.18
C TYR A 101 -8.94 2.94 1.02
N LEU A 102 -7.90 3.59 1.52
CA LEU A 102 -8.03 4.81 2.33
C LEU A 102 -8.63 5.97 1.53
N ALA A 103 -8.19 6.16 0.29
CA ALA A 103 -8.70 7.21 -0.58
C ALA A 103 -10.16 6.97 -0.99
N THR A 104 -10.58 5.71 -1.15
CA THR A 104 -11.99 5.39 -1.41
C THR A 104 -12.87 5.78 -0.21
N ALA A 105 -12.40 5.55 1.02
CA ALA A 105 -13.10 6.00 2.22
C ALA A 105 -13.09 7.53 2.34
N ALA A 106 -11.94 8.17 2.14
CA ALA A 106 -11.79 9.63 2.19
C ALA A 106 -12.72 10.33 1.18
N LYS A 107 -12.76 9.85 -0.08
CA LYS A 107 -13.67 10.36 -1.12
C LYS A 107 -15.13 10.35 -0.65
N ARG A 108 -15.58 9.28 -0.01
CA ARG A 108 -16.95 9.16 0.52
C ARG A 108 -17.23 10.09 1.70
N ASN A 109 -16.21 10.34 2.51
CA ASN A 109 -16.29 11.25 3.65
C ASN A 109 -16.08 12.73 3.27
N GLY A 110 -15.78 13.02 1.99
CA GLY A 110 -15.48 14.36 1.50
C GLY A 110 -14.12 14.88 1.96
N GLY A 111 -13.12 13.99 2.01
CA GLY A 111 -11.76 14.24 2.44
C GLY A 111 -10.69 13.84 1.43
N ARG A 112 -9.44 13.68 1.90
CA ARG A 112 -8.26 13.33 1.11
C ARG A 112 -7.28 12.46 1.89
N VAL A 113 -6.34 11.84 1.17
CA VAL A 113 -5.18 11.14 1.72
C VAL A 113 -3.92 11.90 1.36
N ILE A 114 -3.03 12.13 2.32
CA ILE A 114 -1.63 12.49 2.08
C ILE A 114 -0.80 11.25 2.37
N THR A 115 0.00 10.82 1.39
CA THR A 115 0.86 9.66 1.52
C THR A 115 2.28 9.99 1.08
N CYS A 116 3.28 9.24 1.53
CA CYS A 116 4.66 9.45 1.13
C CYS A 116 5.34 8.15 0.67
N GLU A 117 6.23 8.29 -0.32
CA GLU A 117 7.04 7.20 -0.86
C GLU A 117 8.47 7.67 -1.08
N TYR A 118 9.41 6.89 -0.55
CA TYR A 118 10.84 7.19 -0.67
C TYR A 118 11.43 6.78 -2.02
N VAL A 119 10.89 5.71 -2.62
CA VAL A 119 11.43 5.11 -3.85
C VAL A 119 10.74 5.71 -5.09
N PRO A 120 11.45 6.51 -5.93
CA PRO A 120 10.82 7.29 -7.00
C PRO A 120 10.03 6.46 -8.01
N HIS A 121 10.53 5.29 -8.41
CA HIS A 121 9.82 4.45 -9.39
C HIS A 121 8.52 3.83 -8.82
N LYS A 122 8.46 3.58 -7.50
CA LYS A 122 7.22 3.18 -6.81
C LYS A 122 6.23 4.33 -6.76
N ALA A 123 6.70 5.53 -6.43
CA ALA A 123 5.87 6.73 -6.41
C ALA A 123 5.25 7.00 -7.80
N GLU A 124 6.03 6.89 -8.89
CA GLU A 124 5.53 7.01 -10.25
C GLU A 124 4.49 5.94 -10.59
N ALA A 125 4.74 4.68 -10.20
CA ALA A 125 3.81 3.59 -10.42
C ALA A 125 2.51 3.80 -9.63
N ALA A 126 2.60 4.25 -8.37
CA ALA A 126 1.44 4.56 -7.53
C ALA A 126 0.57 5.66 -8.14
N ARG A 127 1.15 6.75 -8.67
CA ARG A 127 0.38 7.80 -9.37
C ARG A 127 -0.45 7.25 -10.53
N LYS A 128 0.15 6.38 -11.37
CA LYS A 128 -0.56 5.73 -12.48
C LYS A 128 -1.72 4.86 -11.97
N ASN A 129 -1.53 4.18 -10.84
CA ASN A 129 -2.58 3.39 -10.22
C ASN A 129 -3.71 4.27 -9.68
N PHE A 130 -3.39 5.43 -9.09
CA PHE A 130 -4.38 6.39 -8.60
C PHE A 130 -5.20 7.02 -9.74
N GLU A 131 -4.54 7.37 -10.84
CA GLU A 131 -5.21 7.85 -12.06
C GLU A 131 -6.15 6.78 -12.64
N ARG A 132 -5.66 5.55 -12.78
CA ARG A 132 -6.44 4.41 -13.27
C ARG A 132 -7.67 4.12 -12.40
N ALA A 133 -7.53 4.23 -11.09
CA ALA A 133 -8.61 4.05 -10.11
C ALA A 133 -9.58 5.25 -10.04
N GLY A 134 -9.30 6.37 -10.71
CA GLY A 134 -10.11 7.60 -10.62
C GLY A 134 -10.08 8.24 -9.23
N LEU A 135 -8.95 8.11 -8.52
CA LEU A 135 -8.76 8.63 -7.17
C LEU A 135 -7.63 9.67 -7.07
N ALA A 136 -6.99 10.05 -8.18
CA ALA A 136 -5.85 10.98 -8.16
C ALA A 136 -6.17 12.32 -7.47
N ASP A 137 -7.38 12.86 -7.65
CA ASP A 137 -7.83 14.11 -7.04
C ASP A 137 -8.02 14.04 -5.51
N TYR A 138 -8.04 12.82 -4.95
CA TYR A 138 -8.21 12.57 -3.52
C TYR A 138 -6.90 12.16 -2.83
N ILE A 139 -5.77 12.12 -3.57
CA ILE A 139 -4.48 11.62 -3.06
C ILE A 139 -3.38 12.62 -3.37
N GLU A 140 -2.73 13.11 -2.32
CA GLU A 140 -1.49 13.88 -2.40
C GLU A 140 -0.32 12.94 -2.10
N LEU A 141 0.43 12.54 -3.13
CA LEU A 141 1.63 11.72 -2.95
C LEU A 141 2.87 12.61 -2.89
N ARG A 142 3.57 12.56 -1.78
CA ARG A 142 4.83 13.28 -1.51
C ARG A 142 6.00 12.32 -1.68
N GLU A 143 6.95 12.66 -2.56
CA GLU A 143 8.16 11.85 -2.75
C GLU A 143 9.24 12.23 -1.75
N GLY A 144 9.89 11.23 -1.16
CA GLY A 144 11.04 11.39 -0.29
C GLY A 144 10.81 10.86 1.12
N ASP A 145 11.72 11.27 1.98
CA ASP A 145 11.77 10.90 3.40
C ASP A 145 10.53 11.43 4.15
N ALA A 146 9.79 10.53 4.79
CA ALA A 146 8.57 10.84 5.53
C ALA A 146 8.80 11.86 6.65
N LEU A 147 9.95 11.81 7.32
CA LEU A 147 10.32 12.77 8.37
C LEU A 147 10.44 14.20 7.86
N LYS A 148 10.58 14.37 6.54
CA LYS A 148 10.63 15.68 5.89
C LYS A 148 9.31 16.01 5.21
N THR A 149 8.77 15.04 4.46
CA THR A 149 7.61 15.26 3.60
C THR A 149 6.30 15.34 4.37
N LEU A 150 6.21 14.76 5.58
CA LEU A 150 5.02 14.77 6.42
C LEU A 150 5.10 15.74 7.60
N GLN A 151 6.14 16.60 7.70
CA GLN A 151 6.28 17.58 8.79
C GLN A 151 5.27 18.72 8.70
N ASP A 152 5.03 19.23 7.50
CA ASP A 152 4.22 20.41 7.29
C ASP A 152 2.79 20.03 6.89
N LEU A 153 2.03 19.53 7.86
CA LEU A 153 0.59 19.32 7.72
C LEU A 153 -0.14 20.53 8.27
N ASP A 154 -1.01 21.15 7.46
CA ASP A 154 -1.85 22.28 7.83
C ASP A 154 -3.14 21.89 8.59
N PHE A 155 -3.23 20.63 9.00
CA PHE A 155 -4.36 20.02 9.68
C PHE A 155 -3.92 18.94 10.67
N SER A 156 -4.83 18.56 11.58
CA SER A 156 -4.67 17.36 12.39
C SER A 156 -5.24 16.15 11.64
N PRO A 157 -4.48 15.06 11.47
CA PRO A 157 -4.99 13.84 10.86
C PRO A 157 -6.13 13.22 11.68
N ASP A 158 -7.19 12.78 11.00
CA ASP A 158 -8.29 12.01 11.60
C ASP A 158 -7.95 10.51 11.63
N PHE A 159 -7.07 10.08 10.72
CA PHE A 159 -6.64 8.70 10.57
C PHE A 159 -5.17 8.66 10.12
N VAL A 160 -4.38 7.78 10.73
CA VAL A 160 -2.96 7.62 10.38
C VAL A 160 -2.65 6.15 10.16
N LEU A 161 -2.04 5.82 9.02
CA LEU A 161 -1.46 4.51 8.75
C LEU A 161 0.07 4.61 8.72
N LEU A 162 0.73 3.84 9.58
CA LEU A 162 2.19 3.70 9.62
C LEU A 162 2.57 2.34 9.06
N ASP A 163 2.84 2.27 7.75
CA ASP A 163 3.15 1.03 7.02
C ASP A 163 4.48 1.13 6.24
N GLY A 164 5.31 2.08 6.56
CA GLY A 164 6.65 2.23 6.01
C GLY A 164 7.72 1.45 6.78
N TRP A 165 8.89 1.34 6.19
CA TRP A 165 10.06 0.73 6.82
C TRP A 165 10.73 1.75 7.75
N PRO A 166 10.74 1.54 9.07
CA PRO A 166 11.27 2.53 10.01
C PRO A 166 12.79 2.71 9.92
N ASP A 167 13.51 1.74 9.34
CA ASP A 167 14.97 1.76 9.21
C ASP A 167 15.45 2.46 7.91
N LEU A 168 14.53 2.98 7.08
CA LEU A 168 14.85 3.79 5.90
C LEU A 168 14.76 5.31 6.18
N VAL A 169 14.78 5.68 7.46
CA VAL A 169 14.66 7.07 7.91
C VAL A 169 15.89 7.43 8.72
#